data_a61062c738fb0a519df02d4cbaaad94e
#
_entry.id   a61062c738fb0a519df02d4cbaaad94e
#
_cell.length_a   1.000
_cell.length_b   1.000
_cell.length_c   1.000
_cell.angle_alpha   90.00
_cell.angle_beta   90.00
_cell.angle_gamma   90.00
#
_symmetry.space_group_name_H-M   'P 1'
#
loop_
_entity.id
_entity.type
_entity.pdbx_description
1 polymer ?
#
loop_
_entity_poly.entity_id
_entity_poly.type
_entity_poly.pdbx_seq_one_letter_code
_entity_poly.pdbx_strand_id
1 'polypeptide(L)'
;MMKSKEIIDRNLSEGREYIPEFEAYAICEEFGIPHPGYQFVKTMEEGTRAAEALGYPVVVKIVSPDVIHKSDVGGVIVGIESKEAFTAAYEELMRNVKEKAGEVTIDGVLVQKAMPKGVEVATGGLRNDQFGPVVMFGSGGILIEVFKDVAFRLAPLDKEEAKRQIEDTKASEILKGVRGAAPSDMDGVAELIVNTGRLVSELSEIDEIDFNPVMAYPTGCCVVDARIIVKKRV
;
A
#
# COMPACT_ATOMS: atom_id res chain seq x y z
N MET A 1 23.21 4.72 -7.54
CA MET A 1 22.58 3.46 -7.06
C MET A 1 21.10 3.77 -6.93
N MET A 2 20.20 2.86 -7.22
CA MET A 2 18.76 3.11 -7.10
C MET A 2 18.42 3.33 -5.61
N LYS A 3 17.60 4.35 -5.29
CA LYS A 3 17.18 4.66 -3.91
C LYS A 3 16.46 3.47 -3.25
N SER A 4 15.67 2.74 -4.04
CA SER A 4 14.99 1.51 -3.62
C SER A 4 15.96 0.44 -3.12
N LYS A 5 17.09 0.24 -3.81
CA LYS A 5 18.09 -0.75 -3.41
C LYS A 5 18.78 -0.36 -2.08
N GLU A 6 19.07 0.91 -1.88
CA GLU A 6 19.65 1.41 -0.62
C GLU A 6 18.68 1.20 0.57
N ILE A 7 17.37 1.41 0.35
CA ILE A 7 16.35 1.16 1.37
C ILE A 7 16.31 -0.33 1.72
N ILE A 8 16.27 -1.20 0.73
CA ILE A 8 16.21 -2.65 0.91
C ILE A 8 17.48 -3.16 1.64
N ASP A 9 18.66 -2.79 1.15
CA ASP A 9 19.94 -3.23 1.72
C ASP A 9 20.08 -2.80 3.20
N ARG A 10 19.65 -1.57 3.53
CA ARG A 10 19.64 -1.07 4.91
C ARG A 10 18.69 -1.91 5.78
N ASN A 11 17.44 -2.10 5.39
CA ASN A 11 16.47 -2.89 6.18
C ASN A 11 16.97 -4.32 6.40
N LEU A 12 17.50 -4.97 5.36
CA LEU A 12 18.08 -6.31 5.49
C LEU A 12 19.33 -6.34 6.39
N SER A 13 20.15 -5.28 6.40
CA SER A 13 21.31 -5.18 7.30
C SER A 13 20.91 -5.00 8.77
N GLU A 14 19.74 -4.39 9.00
CA GLU A 14 19.12 -4.24 10.33
C GLU A 14 18.32 -5.50 10.75
N GLY A 15 18.30 -6.55 9.92
CA GLY A 15 17.56 -7.79 10.19
C GLY A 15 16.05 -7.68 9.95
N ARG A 16 15.59 -6.65 9.25
CA ARG A 16 14.18 -6.45 8.91
C ARG A 16 13.87 -7.13 7.58
N GLU A 17 12.86 -7.99 7.57
CA GLU A 17 12.30 -8.59 6.35
C GLU A 17 11.04 -7.83 5.85
N TYR A 18 10.57 -6.87 6.61
CA TYR A 18 9.44 -6.01 6.30
C TYR A 18 9.89 -4.56 6.12
N ILE A 19 9.56 -3.97 4.99
CA ILE A 19 9.85 -2.56 4.69
C ILE A 19 8.78 -1.69 5.33
N PRO A 20 9.13 -0.71 6.19
CA PRO A 20 8.16 0.26 6.72
C PRO A 20 7.39 0.97 5.61
N GLU A 21 6.09 1.20 5.79
CA GLU A 21 5.20 1.69 4.73
C GLU A 21 5.66 3.01 4.09
N PHE A 22 6.21 3.95 4.87
CA PHE A 22 6.74 5.20 4.32
C PHE A 22 7.97 4.98 3.41
N GLU A 23 8.75 3.94 3.65
CA GLU A 23 9.85 3.52 2.79
C GLU A 23 9.36 2.72 1.58
N ALA A 24 8.29 1.92 1.75
CA ALA A 24 7.61 1.28 0.63
C ALA A 24 7.07 2.32 -0.36
N TYR A 25 6.50 3.43 0.10
CA TYR A 25 6.10 4.55 -0.76
C TYR A 25 7.30 5.20 -1.46
N ALA A 26 8.44 5.34 -0.80
CA ALA A 26 9.65 5.86 -1.45
C ALA A 26 10.20 4.91 -2.54
N ILE A 27 9.98 3.60 -2.40
CA ILE A 27 10.24 2.61 -3.47
C ILE A 27 9.21 2.77 -4.59
N CYS A 28 7.91 2.90 -4.25
CA CYS A 28 6.82 3.12 -5.20
C CYS A 28 7.07 4.34 -6.10
N GLU A 29 7.55 5.47 -5.54
CA GLU A 29 7.90 6.67 -6.30
C GLU A 29 8.89 6.39 -7.45
N GLU A 30 9.93 5.59 -7.19
CA GLU A 30 10.96 5.26 -8.18
C GLU A 30 10.41 4.42 -9.34
N PHE A 31 9.37 3.62 -9.08
CA PHE A 31 8.72 2.77 -10.08
C PHE A 31 7.46 3.39 -10.70
N GLY A 32 7.14 4.65 -10.38
CA GLY A 32 5.96 5.33 -10.92
C GLY A 32 4.64 4.77 -10.40
N ILE A 33 4.65 4.16 -9.22
CA ILE A 33 3.46 3.63 -8.54
C ILE A 33 2.82 4.76 -7.72
N PRO A 34 1.59 5.18 -8.04
CA PRO A 34 0.95 6.31 -7.39
C PRO A 34 0.51 5.98 -5.96
N HIS A 35 0.79 6.89 -5.03
CA HIS A 35 0.43 6.79 -3.62
C HIS A 35 0.03 8.17 -3.07
N PRO A 36 -0.63 8.25 -1.89
CA PRO A 36 -1.00 9.52 -1.27
C PRO A 36 0.24 10.31 -0.81
N GLY A 37 0.10 11.61 -0.67
CA GLY A 37 1.07 12.41 0.07
C GLY A 37 1.17 11.92 1.51
N TYR A 38 2.39 11.83 2.06
CA TYR A 38 2.63 11.29 3.39
C TYR A 38 3.81 11.98 4.09
N GLN A 39 3.86 11.87 5.41
CA GLN A 39 5.02 12.19 6.24
C GLN A 39 5.17 11.18 7.37
N PHE A 40 6.40 10.72 7.61
CA PHE A 40 6.74 9.92 8.78
C PHE A 40 7.17 10.86 9.91
N VAL A 41 6.62 10.68 11.10
CA VAL A 41 6.81 11.56 12.26
C VAL A 41 7.05 10.75 13.53
N LYS A 42 7.77 11.34 14.48
CA LYS A 42 8.10 10.70 15.77
C LYS A 42 7.34 11.30 16.94
N THR A 43 6.82 12.51 16.79
CA THR A 43 6.09 13.20 17.86
C THR A 43 4.72 13.68 17.39
N MET A 44 3.83 13.93 18.33
CA MET A 44 2.50 14.49 18.06
C MET A 44 2.59 15.90 17.42
N GLU A 45 3.56 16.71 17.84
CA GLU A 45 3.76 18.07 17.31
C GLU A 45 4.22 18.03 15.86
N GLU A 46 5.13 17.11 15.50
CA GLU A 46 5.53 16.86 14.11
C GLU A 46 4.34 16.39 13.29
N GLY A 47 3.55 15.46 13.84
CA GLY A 47 2.36 14.91 13.20
C GLY A 47 1.29 15.97 12.93
N THR A 48 1.06 16.88 13.87
CA THR A 48 0.14 18.00 13.70
C THR A 48 0.58 18.90 12.53
N ARG A 49 1.87 19.26 12.46
CA ARG A 49 2.42 20.03 11.35
C ARG A 49 2.32 19.30 10.00
N ALA A 50 2.57 17.99 10.02
CA ALA A 50 2.44 17.14 8.84
C ALA A 50 0.99 17.12 8.32
N ALA A 51 0.02 16.95 9.22
CA ALA A 51 -1.40 16.96 8.87
C ALA A 51 -1.86 18.32 8.30
N GLU A 52 -1.40 19.42 8.88
CA GLU A 52 -1.66 20.77 8.37
C GLU A 52 -1.05 20.99 6.97
N ALA A 53 0.18 20.49 6.75
CA ALA A 53 0.87 20.60 5.47
C ALA A 53 0.24 19.74 4.36
N LEU A 54 -0.21 18.52 4.69
CA LEU A 54 -0.92 17.63 3.76
C LEU A 54 -2.34 18.08 3.48
N GLY A 55 -2.91 18.88 4.39
CA GLY A 55 -4.32 19.31 4.37
C GLY A 55 -5.27 18.19 4.78
N TYR A 56 -6.24 18.53 5.61
CA TYR A 56 -7.29 17.58 6.04
C TYR A 56 -8.24 17.21 4.90
N PRO A 57 -8.91 16.02 4.96
CA PRO A 57 -8.73 14.97 5.96
C PRO A 57 -7.43 14.18 5.78
N VAL A 58 -6.95 13.60 6.91
CA VAL A 58 -5.76 12.72 6.93
C VAL A 58 -6.07 11.38 7.60
N VAL A 59 -5.14 10.45 7.45
CA VAL A 59 -5.09 9.15 8.12
C VAL A 59 -3.81 9.08 8.93
N VAL A 60 -3.85 8.46 10.10
CA VAL A 60 -2.66 8.12 10.88
C VAL A 60 -2.51 6.61 10.98
N LYS A 61 -1.27 6.13 10.81
CA LYS A 61 -0.94 4.71 10.89
C LYS A 61 0.29 4.53 11.77
N ILE A 62 0.23 3.53 12.68
CA ILE A 62 1.40 3.19 13.49
C ILE A 62 2.51 2.62 12.60
N VAL A 63 3.77 2.95 12.93
CA VAL A 63 4.96 2.36 12.32
C VAL A 63 5.71 1.61 13.42
N SER A 64 5.75 0.28 13.31
CA SER A 64 6.32 -0.61 14.30
C SER A 64 6.88 -1.86 13.61
N PRO A 65 8.07 -2.33 13.96
CA PRO A 65 8.59 -3.60 13.46
C PRO A 65 7.82 -4.81 14.02
N ASP A 66 7.17 -4.64 15.17
CA ASP A 66 6.49 -5.70 15.90
C ASP A 66 5.00 -5.81 15.52
N VAL A 67 4.45 -4.83 14.78
CA VAL A 67 3.04 -4.75 14.39
C VAL A 67 2.89 -4.75 12.87
N ILE A 68 2.69 -5.94 12.29
CA ILE A 68 2.52 -6.10 10.85
C ILE A 68 1.08 -5.78 10.43
N HIS A 69 0.08 -6.32 11.15
CA HIS A 69 -1.34 -6.08 10.90
C HIS A 69 -1.87 -4.92 11.75
N LYS A 70 -1.62 -3.70 11.28
CA LYS A 70 -1.94 -2.46 12.01
C LYS A 70 -3.41 -2.32 12.40
N SER A 71 -4.31 -2.74 11.51
CA SER A 71 -5.78 -2.63 11.73
C SER A 71 -6.27 -3.48 12.90
N ASP A 72 -5.70 -4.66 13.14
CA ASP A 72 -6.11 -5.59 14.20
C ASP A 72 -5.90 -5.00 15.60
N VAL A 73 -4.85 -4.19 15.72
CA VAL A 73 -4.51 -3.51 16.99
C VAL A 73 -5.08 -2.09 17.07
N GLY A 74 -5.90 -1.67 16.09
CA GLY A 74 -6.39 -0.29 16.01
C GLY A 74 -5.29 0.72 15.73
N GLY A 75 -4.23 0.28 15.07
CA GLY A 75 -3.07 1.06 14.65
C GLY A 75 -3.28 1.87 13.36
N VAL A 76 -4.54 2.03 12.91
CA VAL A 76 -4.94 2.89 11.79
C VAL A 76 -6.19 3.66 12.20
N ILE A 77 -6.15 4.99 12.08
CA ILE A 77 -7.31 5.87 12.31
C ILE A 77 -7.51 6.74 11.08
N VAL A 78 -8.72 6.68 10.53
CA VAL A 78 -9.14 7.38 9.31
C VAL A 78 -10.12 8.51 9.63
N GLY A 79 -10.37 9.41 8.66
CA GLY A 79 -11.41 10.44 8.79
C GLY A 79 -11.04 11.59 9.75
N ILE A 80 -9.77 11.90 9.87
CA ILE A 80 -9.28 12.98 10.71
C ILE A 80 -9.42 14.30 9.94
N GLU A 81 -10.38 15.15 10.34
CA GLU A 81 -10.81 16.33 9.57
C GLU A 81 -10.29 17.66 10.13
N SER A 82 -9.69 17.68 11.32
CA SER A 82 -9.18 18.91 11.95
C SER A 82 -7.96 18.64 12.83
N LYS A 83 -7.32 19.72 13.28
CA LYS A 83 -6.20 19.66 14.22
C LYS A 83 -6.61 19.06 15.57
N GLU A 84 -7.79 19.41 16.08
CA GLU A 84 -8.33 18.88 17.34
C GLU A 84 -8.61 17.38 17.21
N ALA A 85 -9.21 16.97 16.07
CA ALA A 85 -9.44 15.57 15.75
C ALA A 85 -8.12 14.80 15.60
N PHE A 86 -7.06 15.44 15.05
CA PHE A 86 -5.73 14.83 14.93
C PHE A 86 -5.13 14.50 16.29
N THR A 87 -5.17 15.45 17.23
CA THR A 87 -4.65 15.24 18.59
C THR A 87 -5.34 14.05 19.26
N ALA A 88 -6.67 14.02 19.23
CA ALA A 88 -7.45 12.91 19.80
C ALA A 88 -7.13 11.57 19.11
N ALA A 89 -7.03 11.56 17.78
CA ALA A 89 -6.71 10.36 17.01
C ALA A 89 -5.28 9.85 17.32
N TYR A 90 -4.31 10.73 17.46
CA TYR A 90 -2.94 10.33 17.81
C TYR A 90 -2.88 9.66 19.20
N GLU A 91 -3.53 10.25 20.20
CA GLU A 91 -3.62 9.67 21.54
C GLU A 91 -4.37 8.34 21.54
N GLU A 92 -5.48 8.25 20.78
CA GLU A 92 -6.23 7.01 20.61
C GLU A 92 -5.39 5.92 19.94
N LEU A 93 -4.66 6.25 18.87
CA LEU A 93 -3.76 5.34 18.17
C LEU A 93 -2.75 4.71 19.13
N MET A 94 -2.04 5.56 19.90
CA MET A 94 -1.04 5.11 20.87
C MET A 94 -1.63 4.25 21.98
N ARG A 95 -2.82 4.60 22.47
CA ARG A 95 -3.55 3.83 23.48
C ARG A 95 -3.95 2.45 22.93
N ASN A 96 -4.57 2.41 21.73
CA ASN A 96 -5.04 1.16 21.11
C ASN A 96 -3.89 0.16 20.92
N VAL A 97 -2.74 0.64 20.40
CA VAL A 97 -1.56 -0.21 20.19
C VAL A 97 -1.06 -0.76 21.52
N LYS A 98 -0.94 0.08 22.55
CA LYS A 98 -0.49 -0.34 23.88
C LYS A 98 -1.44 -1.38 24.51
N GLU A 99 -2.75 -1.17 24.40
CA GLU A 99 -3.76 -2.07 24.99
C GLU A 99 -3.85 -3.42 24.28
N LYS A 100 -3.72 -3.43 22.93
CA LYS A 100 -3.95 -4.64 22.13
C LYS A 100 -2.69 -5.39 21.75
N ALA A 101 -1.57 -4.70 21.55
CA ALA A 101 -0.29 -5.31 21.21
C ALA A 101 0.68 -5.43 22.41
N GLY A 102 0.38 -4.76 23.53
CA GLY A 102 1.25 -4.74 24.72
C GLY A 102 2.48 -3.85 24.53
N GLU A 103 3.62 -4.29 25.08
CA GLU A 103 4.89 -3.59 24.93
C GLU A 103 5.53 -3.97 23.59
N VAL A 104 5.40 -3.08 22.61
CA VAL A 104 5.98 -3.19 21.27
C VAL A 104 6.85 -1.97 20.98
N THR A 105 7.83 -2.15 20.10
CA THR A 105 8.65 -1.04 19.61
C THR A 105 7.83 -0.18 18.66
N ILE A 106 7.75 1.12 18.89
CA ILE A 106 7.09 2.09 18.03
C ILE A 106 8.15 2.99 17.41
N ASP A 107 8.39 2.87 16.11
CA ASP A 107 9.34 3.72 15.37
C ASP A 107 8.79 5.13 15.16
N GLY A 108 7.46 5.27 15.05
CA GLY A 108 6.76 6.54 14.85
C GLY A 108 5.35 6.35 14.29
N VAL A 109 4.84 7.38 13.65
CA VAL A 109 3.52 7.43 13.02
C VAL A 109 3.65 7.92 11.58
N LEU A 110 2.96 7.26 10.68
CA LEU A 110 2.78 7.72 9.31
C LEU A 110 1.50 8.57 9.24
N VAL A 111 1.66 9.84 8.88
CA VAL A 111 0.55 10.75 8.57
C VAL A 111 0.38 10.77 7.05
N GLN A 112 -0.79 10.44 6.57
CA GLN A 112 -1.09 10.26 5.16
C GLN A 112 -2.30 11.08 4.75
N LYS A 113 -2.29 11.70 3.57
CA LYS A 113 -3.47 12.32 2.98
C LYS A 113 -4.57 11.29 2.79
N ALA A 114 -5.76 11.55 3.33
CA ALA A 114 -6.90 10.68 3.09
C ALA A 114 -7.34 10.78 1.62
N MET A 115 -7.47 9.62 0.98
CA MET A 115 -7.92 9.54 -0.40
C MET A 115 -9.45 9.47 -0.46
N PRO A 116 -10.08 10.07 -1.48
CA PRO A 116 -11.50 9.91 -1.70
C PRO A 116 -11.89 8.43 -1.89
N LYS A 117 -13.15 8.11 -1.67
CA LYS A 117 -13.67 6.77 -2.00
C LYS A 117 -13.59 6.53 -3.50
N GLY A 118 -13.11 5.36 -3.90
CA GLY A 118 -13.02 4.87 -5.27
C GLY A 118 -13.46 3.42 -5.34
N VAL A 119 -13.26 2.78 -6.49
CA VAL A 119 -13.39 1.33 -6.59
C VAL A 119 -12.16 0.70 -5.97
N GLU A 120 -12.37 -0.18 -4.98
CA GLU A 120 -11.27 -0.87 -4.30
C GLU A 120 -10.83 -2.08 -5.11
N VAL A 121 -9.57 -2.09 -5.52
CA VAL A 121 -8.88 -3.22 -6.13
C VAL A 121 -7.60 -3.52 -5.37
N ALA A 122 -7.00 -4.67 -5.63
CA ALA A 122 -5.71 -5.06 -5.08
C ALA A 122 -4.76 -5.49 -6.20
N THR A 123 -3.49 -5.17 -6.05
CA THR A 123 -2.42 -5.73 -6.87
C THR A 123 -1.24 -6.09 -6.00
N GLY A 124 -0.52 -7.13 -6.38
CA GLY A 124 0.62 -7.58 -5.62
C GLY A 124 1.66 -8.25 -6.51
N GLY A 125 2.83 -8.45 -5.94
CA GLY A 125 3.93 -9.16 -6.57
C GLY A 125 4.38 -10.32 -5.69
N LEU A 126 4.73 -11.42 -6.28
CA LEU A 126 5.21 -12.62 -5.58
C LEU A 126 6.38 -13.22 -6.34
N ARG A 127 7.41 -13.63 -5.65
CA ARG A 127 8.49 -14.40 -6.25
C ARG A 127 8.29 -15.88 -5.97
N ASN A 128 7.90 -16.60 -7.01
CA ASN A 128 7.68 -18.03 -6.96
C ASN A 128 8.96 -18.79 -7.38
N ASP A 129 9.33 -19.85 -6.66
CA ASP A 129 10.57 -20.59 -6.92
C ASP A 129 10.57 -21.33 -8.26
N GLN A 130 9.40 -21.69 -8.79
CA GLN A 130 9.27 -22.42 -10.07
C GLN A 130 9.05 -21.49 -11.25
N PHE A 131 8.27 -20.44 -11.07
CA PHE A 131 7.82 -19.53 -12.15
C PHE A 131 8.56 -18.20 -12.18
N GLY A 132 9.36 -17.89 -11.15
CA GLY A 132 9.99 -16.59 -11.01
C GLY A 132 9.00 -15.52 -10.51
N PRO A 133 9.19 -14.26 -10.89
CA PRO A 133 8.31 -13.18 -10.45
C PRO A 133 6.91 -13.29 -11.08
N VAL A 134 5.90 -13.10 -10.25
CA VAL A 134 4.48 -13.17 -10.61
C VAL A 134 3.79 -11.90 -10.11
N VAL A 135 2.87 -11.36 -10.87
CA VAL A 135 2.00 -10.26 -10.46
C VAL A 135 0.56 -10.76 -10.30
N MET A 136 -0.10 -10.30 -9.25
CA MET A 136 -1.50 -10.58 -8.93
C MET A 136 -2.33 -9.33 -9.12
N PHE A 137 -3.56 -9.49 -9.59
CA PHE A 137 -4.59 -8.46 -9.58
C PHE A 137 -5.94 -9.06 -9.17
N GLY A 138 -6.77 -8.29 -8.45
CA GLY A 138 -8.11 -8.73 -8.07
C GLY A 138 -8.94 -7.65 -7.38
N SER A 139 -10.11 -8.06 -6.88
CA SER A 139 -10.95 -7.23 -6.03
C SER A 139 -10.20 -6.85 -4.75
N GLY A 140 -10.34 -5.60 -4.30
CA GLY A 140 -9.67 -5.10 -3.08
C GLY A 140 -10.51 -5.19 -1.83
N GLY A 141 -9.93 -4.74 -0.72
CA GLY A 141 -10.59 -4.75 0.59
C GLY A 141 -10.98 -6.16 1.04
N ILE A 142 -12.07 -6.25 1.77
CA ILE A 142 -12.60 -7.54 2.29
C ILE A 142 -13.09 -8.49 1.19
N LEU A 143 -13.33 -8.00 -0.01
CA LEU A 143 -13.85 -8.83 -1.12
C LEU A 143 -12.84 -9.88 -1.59
N ILE A 144 -11.54 -9.57 -1.53
CA ILE A 144 -10.49 -10.52 -1.92
C ILE A 144 -10.50 -11.75 -1.01
N GLU A 145 -10.74 -11.57 0.30
CA GLU A 145 -10.75 -12.66 1.27
C GLU A 145 -11.97 -13.58 1.10
N VAL A 146 -13.11 -12.99 0.74
CA VAL A 146 -14.39 -13.71 0.63
C VAL A 146 -14.52 -14.43 -0.71
N PHE A 147 -14.22 -13.74 -1.82
CA PHE A 147 -14.49 -14.26 -3.17
C PHE A 147 -13.28 -14.87 -3.86
N LYS A 148 -12.06 -14.62 -3.37
CA LYS A 148 -10.78 -15.06 -3.98
C LYS A 148 -10.75 -14.72 -5.47
N ASP A 149 -11.29 -13.54 -5.82
CA ASP A 149 -11.38 -13.04 -7.20
C ASP A 149 -10.03 -12.43 -7.59
N VAL A 150 -9.11 -13.28 -8.00
CA VAL A 150 -7.75 -12.90 -8.35
C VAL A 150 -7.29 -13.57 -9.63
N ALA A 151 -6.48 -12.87 -10.41
CA ALA A 151 -5.79 -13.38 -11.57
C ALA A 151 -4.28 -13.17 -11.42
N PHE A 152 -3.49 -14.11 -11.94
CA PHE A 152 -2.04 -14.07 -11.86
C PHE A 152 -1.41 -14.03 -13.25
N ARG A 153 -0.28 -13.32 -13.39
CA ARG A 153 0.54 -13.30 -14.60
C ARG A 153 2.02 -13.39 -14.25
N LEU A 154 2.80 -13.95 -15.15
CA LEU A 154 4.26 -13.88 -15.03
C LEU A 154 4.72 -12.42 -15.25
N ALA A 155 5.69 -12.00 -14.45
CA ALA A 155 6.27 -10.67 -14.55
C ALA A 155 7.71 -10.76 -15.14
N PRO A 156 8.18 -9.75 -15.87
CA PRO A 156 7.44 -8.53 -16.26
C PRO A 156 6.41 -8.81 -17.37
N LEU A 157 5.38 -7.97 -17.45
CA LEU A 157 4.33 -8.07 -18.46
C LEU A 157 4.10 -6.71 -19.12
N ASP A 158 3.48 -6.70 -20.30
CA ASP A 158 3.07 -5.48 -20.97
C ASP A 158 1.66 -5.01 -20.59
N LYS A 159 1.30 -3.82 -21.01
CA LYS A 159 0.00 -3.19 -20.68
C LYS A 159 -1.19 -3.97 -21.23
N GLU A 160 -1.06 -4.59 -22.39
CA GLU A 160 -2.14 -5.37 -23.00
C GLU A 160 -2.40 -6.66 -22.21
N GLU A 161 -1.34 -7.31 -21.72
CA GLU A 161 -1.49 -8.47 -20.84
C GLU A 161 -2.05 -8.08 -19.46
N ALA A 162 -1.67 -6.91 -18.94
CA ALA A 162 -2.26 -6.38 -17.71
C ALA A 162 -3.76 -6.11 -17.86
N LYS A 163 -4.21 -5.59 -19.02
CA LYS A 163 -5.63 -5.41 -19.31
C LYS A 163 -6.38 -6.74 -19.35
N ARG A 164 -5.81 -7.76 -20.01
CA ARG A 164 -6.40 -9.12 -20.00
C ARG A 164 -6.48 -9.68 -18.58
N GLN A 165 -5.45 -9.45 -17.77
CA GLN A 165 -5.45 -9.87 -16.36
C GLN A 165 -6.61 -9.22 -15.58
N ILE A 166 -6.89 -7.93 -15.81
CA ILE A 166 -8.02 -7.23 -15.20
C ILE A 166 -9.33 -7.89 -15.67
N GLU A 167 -9.47 -8.14 -16.98
CA GLU A 167 -10.68 -8.73 -17.59
C GLU A 167 -10.99 -10.15 -17.08
N ASP A 168 -9.99 -10.90 -16.64
CA ASP A 168 -10.16 -12.25 -16.06
C ASP A 168 -10.73 -12.22 -14.63
N THR A 169 -10.95 -11.03 -14.04
CA THR A 169 -11.49 -10.86 -12.69
C THR A 169 -12.90 -10.24 -12.70
N LYS A 170 -13.68 -10.51 -11.67
CA LYS A 170 -14.98 -9.84 -11.46
C LYS A 170 -14.82 -8.35 -11.13
N ALA A 171 -13.66 -7.95 -10.61
CA ALA A 171 -13.32 -6.54 -10.39
C ALA A 171 -13.48 -5.73 -11.68
N SER A 172 -13.23 -6.32 -12.87
CA SER A 172 -13.39 -5.65 -14.16
C SER A 172 -14.80 -5.10 -14.39
N GLU A 173 -15.83 -5.83 -13.97
CA GLU A 173 -17.22 -5.38 -14.12
C GLU A 173 -17.53 -4.17 -13.24
N ILE A 174 -16.94 -4.11 -12.05
CA ILE A 174 -17.10 -2.96 -11.15
C ILE A 174 -16.33 -1.75 -11.70
N LEU A 175 -15.13 -1.98 -12.23
CA LEU A 175 -14.29 -0.93 -12.84
C LEU A 175 -14.93 -0.31 -14.09
N LYS A 176 -15.69 -1.08 -14.87
CA LYS A 176 -16.47 -0.57 -16.04
C LYS A 176 -17.63 0.34 -15.64
N GLY A 177 -17.93 0.44 -14.34
CA GLY A 177 -19.03 1.24 -13.79
C GLY A 177 -20.33 0.45 -13.69
N VAL A 178 -20.86 0.39 -12.48
CA VAL A 178 -22.14 -0.28 -12.19
C VAL A 178 -23.16 0.74 -11.69
N ARG A 179 -24.44 0.51 -11.97
CA ARG A 179 -25.57 1.32 -11.47
C ARG A 179 -25.44 2.83 -11.74
N GLY A 180 -24.85 3.20 -12.90
CA GLY A 180 -24.68 4.61 -13.29
C GLY A 180 -23.43 5.30 -12.72
N ALA A 181 -22.56 4.58 -12.03
CA ALA A 181 -21.23 5.09 -11.66
C ALA A 181 -20.35 5.25 -12.92
N ALA A 182 -19.51 6.28 -12.93
CA ALA A 182 -18.54 6.48 -14.00
C ALA A 182 -17.52 5.32 -14.01
N PRO A 183 -17.07 4.88 -15.21
CA PRO A 183 -15.99 3.90 -15.32
C PRO A 183 -14.72 4.40 -14.67
N SER A 184 -13.94 3.50 -14.09
CA SER A 184 -12.59 3.77 -13.61
C SER A 184 -11.58 3.78 -14.75
N ASP A 185 -10.43 4.39 -14.53
CA ASP A 185 -9.30 4.44 -15.46
C ASP A 185 -8.62 3.06 -15.55
N MET A 186 -9.13 2.23 -16.45
CA MET A 186 -8.57 0.90 -16.71
C MET A 186 -7.12 0.95 -17.19
N ASP A 187 -6.76 2.01 -17.91
CA ASP A 187 -5.40 2.21 -18.40
C ASP A 187 -4.43 2.54 -17.28
N GLY A 188 -4.86 3.36 -16.32
CA GLY A 188 -4.09 3.68 -15.11
C GLY A 188 -3.93 2.46 -14.19
N VAL A 189 -4.97 1.63 -14.06
CA VAL A 189 -4.88 0.37 -13.30
C VAL A 189 -3.93 -0.62 -13.99
N ALA A 190 -4.00 -0.76 -15.33
CA ALA A 190 -3.09 -1.62 -16.08
C ALA A 190 -1.63 -1.15 -15.95
N GLU A 191 -1.39 0.16 -15.98
CA GLU A 191 -0.05 0.75 -15.74
C GLU A 191 0.49 0.41 -14.35
N LEU A 192 -0.36 0.48 -13.32
CA LEU A 192 -0.01 0.08 -11.95
C LEU A 192 0.42 -1.39 -11.90
N ILE A 193 -0.31 -2.30 -12.55
CA ILE A 193 0.03 -3.73 -12.62
C ILE A 193 1.39 -3.93 -13.30
N VAL A 194 1.63 -3.25 -14.43
CA VAL A 194 2.93 -3.29 -15.14
C VAL A 194 4.06 -2.83 -14.22
N ASN A 195 3.87 -1.70 -13.53
CA ASN A 195 4.88 -1.15 -12.63
C ASN A 195 5.13 -2.04 -11.41
N THR A 196 4.09 -2.69 -10.86
CA THR A 196 4.23 -3.71 -9.80
C THR A 196 5.02 -4.93 -10.31
N GLY A 197 4.72 -5.38 -11.54
CA GLY A 197 5.46 -6.47 -12.19
C GLY A 197 6.93 -6.12 -12.41
N ARG A 198 7.23 -4.87 -12.84
CA ARG A 198 8.61 -4.39 -12.96
C ARG A 198 9.31 -4.38 -11.60
N LEU A 199 8.67 -3.83 -10.58
CA LEU A 199 9.21 -3.74 -9.23
C LEU A 199 9.66 -5.10 -8.69
N VAL A 200 8.78 -6.13 -8.73
CA VAL A 200 9.12 -7.48 -8.26
C VAL A 200 10.15 -8.17 -9.16
N SER A 201 10.25 -7.80 -10.44
CA SER A 201 11.23 -8.39 -11.38
C SER A 201 12.62 -7.81 -11.22
N GLU A 202 12.73 -6.48 -11.10
CA GLU A 202 14.00 -5.76 -11.09
C GLU A 202 14.73 -5.84 -9.73
N LEU A 203 13.98 -5.93 -8.61
CA LEU A 203 14.53 -6.04 -7.26
C LEU A 203 14.41 -7.48 -6.76
N SER A 204 15.49 -8.25 -6.92
CA SER A 204 15.52 -9.69 -6.60
C SER A 204 15.30 -10.00 -5.13
N GLU A 205 15.60 -9.08 -4.24
CA GLU A 205 15.43 -9.18 -2.80
C GLU A 205 13.96 -9.09 -2.37
N ILE A 206 13.08 -8.57 -3.21
CA ILE A 206 11.64 -8.55 -2.95
C ILE A 206 11.09 -9.97 -3.07
N ASP A 207 10.43 -10.42 -2.01
CA ASP A 207 9.75 -11.71 -1.92
C ASP A 207 8.24 -11.56 -2.18
N GLU A 208 7.63 -10.54 -1.57
CA GLU A 208 6.19 -10.26 -1.69
C GLU A 208 5.92 -8.75 -1.73
N ILE A 209 4.96 -8.36 -2.54
CA ILE A 209 4.36 -7.02 -2.58
C ILE A 209 2.86 -7.20 -2.42
N ASP A 210 2.26 -6.41 -1.51
CA ASP A 210 0.81 -6.34 -1.34
C ASP A 210 0.39 -4.87 -1.30
N PHE A 211 -0.34 -4.44 -2.32
CA PHE A 211 -0.97 -3.13 -2.45
C PHE A 211 -2.48 -3.32 -2.31
N ASN A 212 -2.98 -3.19 -1.08
CA ASN A 212 -4.39 -3.43 -0.77
C ASN A 212 -4.87 -2.56 0.41
N PRO A 213 -5.82 -1.62 0.17
CA PRO A 213 -6.48 -1.41 -1.12
C PRO A 213 -5.73 -0.44 -2.05
N VAL A 214 -6.02 -0.57 -3.32
CA VAL A 214 -5.79 0.44 -4.35
C VAL A 214 -7.13 1.08 -4.68
N MET A 215 -7.20 2.41 -4.63
CA MET A 215 -8.39 3.16 -5.02
C MET A 215 -8.30 3.50 -6.51
N ALA A 216 -9.20 2.95 -7.31
CA ALA A 216 -9.34 3.29 -8.73
C ALA A 216 -10.42 4.35 -8.92
N TYR A 217 -10.10 5.37 -9.73
CA TYR A 217 -10.95 6.53 -10.01
C TYR A 217 -11.25 6.63 -11.52
N PRO A 218 -12.16 7.52 -11.94
CA PRO A 218 -12.33 7.85 -13.35
C PRO A 218 -11.07 8.40 -14.02
N THR A 219 -10.12 8.90 -13.23
CA THR A 219 -8.80 9.34 -13.70
C THR A 219 -7.74 8.85 -12.70
N GLY A 220 -6.92 7.89 -13.13
CA GLY A 220 -5.84 7.31 -12.34
C GLY A 220 -6.30 6.37 -11.23
N CYS A 221 -5.32 5.94 -10.44
CA CYS A 221 -5.50 5.11 -9.25
C CYS A 221 -4.49 5.50 -8.18
N CYS A 222 -4.65 4.99 -6.95
CA CYS A 222 -3.78 5.32 -5.83
C CYS A 222 -3.66 4.14 -4.87
N VAL A 223 -2.44 3.71 -4.59
CA VAL A 223 -2.13 2.69 -3.57
C VAL A 223 -2.22 3.34 -2.19
N VAL A 224 -3.20 2.98 -1.38
CA VAL A 224 -3.40 3.60 -0.06
C VAL A 224 -2.84 2.79 1.11
N ASP A 225 -2.48 1.55 0.88
CA ASP A 225 -1.67 0.75 1.79
C ASP A 225 -0.66 -0.07 0.99
N ALA A 226 0.63 0.02 1.36
CA ALA A 226 1.73 -0.61 0.67
C ALA A 226 2.55 -1.47 1.65
N ARG A 227 2.60 -2.76 1.38
CA ARG A 227 3.41 -3.72 2.12
C ARG A 227 4.41 -4.37 1.18
N ILE A 228 5.69 -4.36 1.57
CA ILE A 228 6.78 -5.01 0.84
C ILE A 228 7.56 -5.90 1.82
N ILE A 229 7.67 -7.16 1.49
CA ILE A 229 8.49 -8.15 2.21
C ILE A 229 9.74 -8.43 1.39
N VAL A 230 10.88 -8.44 2.06
CA VAL A 230 12.18 -8.69 1.44
C VAL A 230 12.89 -9.84 2.12
N LYS A 231 13.68 -10.57 1.35
CA LYS A 231 14.53 -11.66 1.86
C LYS A 231 15.95 -11.50 1.34
N LYS A 232 16.93 -11.81 2.17
CA LYS A 232 18.31 -11.91 1.75
C LYS A 232 18.43 -13.10 0.81
N ARG A 233 18.78 -12.85 -0.45
CA ARG A 233 19.05 -13.91 -1.42
C ARG A 233 20.55 -14.19 -1.45
N VAL A 234 20.90 -15.46 -1.35
CA VAL A 234 22.29 -15.97 -1.36
C VAL A 234 22.73 -16.21 -2.81
#